data_5d4d7e17e5437f9aac6f5aebecbb0435
#
_entry.id   5d4d7e17e5437f9aac6f5aebecbb0435
#
_cell.length_a   1.000
_cell.length_b   1.000
_cell.length_c   1.000
_cell.angle_alpha   90.00
_cell.angle_beta   90.00
_cell.angle_gamma   90.00
#
_symmetry.space_group_name_H-M   'P 1'
#
loop_
_entity.id
_entity.type
_entity.pdbx_description
1 polymer ?
#
loop_
_entity_poly.entity_id
_entity_poly.type
_entity_poly.pdbx_seq_one_letter_code
_entity_poly.pdbx_strand_id
1 'polypeptide(L)'
;MNVKANQQMEKLMQARMNHPVAVVPDAMKALHTLGDLTKKRLPEKLLELVHLRASQINGCSVCVDMHPKLAKRAGETDERLFAVAAWREAPYFSEAERAALALTEALTRLSDRADPVPDEIWNLADKQFDEAELAALILAIANINVWNRLNCAVRQPVGAWKV
;
A
#
# COMPACT_ATOMS: atom_id res chain seq x y z
N MET A 1 -8.94 30.05 18.67
CA MET A 1 -8.61 28.62 18.72
C MET A 1 -7.97 28.30 20.06
N ASN A 2 -8.38 27.21 20.73
CA ASN A 2 -7.94 26.91 22.10
C ASN A 2 -6.48 26.37 22.07
N VAL A 3 -5.57 27.02 22.83
CA VAL A 3 -4.14 26.67 22.92
C VAL A 3 -3.93 25.19 23.29
N LYS A 4 -4.76 24.65 24.20
CA LYS A 4 -4.72 23.24 24.60
C LYS A 4 -5.08 22.30 23.44
N ALA A 5 -6.05 22.68 22.58
CA ALA A 5 -6.39 21.88 21.40
C ALA A 5 -5.26 21.87 20.36
N ASN A 6 -4.57 22.98 20.16
CA ASN A 6 -3.40 23.05 19.28
C ASN A 6 -2.23 22.18 19.79
N GLN A 7 -1.92 22.25 21.07
CA GLN A 7 -0.88 21.42 21.68
C GLN A 7 -1.22 19.91 21.58
N GLN A 8 -2.48 19.56 21.76
CA GLN A 8 -2.95 18.18 21.58
C GLN A 8 -2.81 17.71 20.13
N MET A 9 -3.15 18.57 19.14
CA MET A 9 -2.97 18.31 17.70
C MET A 9 -1.49 18.13 17.36
N GLU A 10 -0.61 19.03 17.81
CA GLU A 10 0.85 18.92 17.58
C GLU A 10 1.40 17.61 18.12
N LYS A 11 0.99 17.19 19.33
CA LYS A 11 1.41 15.92 19.91
C LYS A 11 0.90 14.69 19.14
N LEU A 12 -0.30 14.78 18.55
CA LEU A 12 -0.84 13.72 17.69
C LEU A 12 -0.10 13.60 16.35
N MET A 13 0.52 14.69 15.88
CA MET A 13 1.26 14.76 14.62
C MET A 13 2.75 14.42 14.77
N GLN A 14 3.22 14.09 15.99
CA GLN A 14 4.59 13.68 16.24
C GLN A 14 4.74 12.16 16.27
N ALA A 15 5.87 11.67 15.73
CA ALA A 15 6.22 10.25 15.86
C ALA A 15 6.42 9.86 17.34
N ARG A 16 5.97 8.66 17.71
CA ARG A 16 6.13 8.10 19.06
C ARG A 16 7.55 7.68 19.38
N MET A 17 8.33 7.33 18.36
CA MET A 17 9.71 6.91 18.44
C MET A 17 10.38 7.06 17.07
N ASN A 18 11.70 6.88 16.99
CA ASN A 18 12.39 6.71 15.72
C ASN A 18 11.81 5.52 14.97
N HIS A 19 11.68 5.65 13.65
CA HIS A 19 11.08 4.59 12.85
C HIS A 19 11.83 3.25 13.05
N PRO A 20 11.13 2.11 13.22
CA PRO A 20 11.77 0.82 13.52
C PRO A 20 12.88 0.44 12.55
N VAL A 21 12.74 0.70 11.25
CA VAL A 21 13.77 0.42 10.25
C VAL A 21 14.99 1.37 10.33
N ALA A 22 14.85 2.52 10.98
CA ALA A 22 15.98 3.39 11.28
C ALA A 22 16.75 2.91 12.51
N VAL A 23 16.06 2.25 13.44
CA VAL A 23 16.66 1.64 14.64
C VAL A 23 17.31 0.29 14.32
N VAL A 24 16.73 -0.45 13.36
CA VAL A 24 17.21 -1.75 12.87
C VAL A 24 17.51 -1.64 11.37
N PRO A 25 18.68 -1.11 10.96
CA PRO A 25 18.97 -0.80 9.55
C PRO A 25 18.91 -2.00 8.60
N ASP A 26 19.25 -3.20 9.08
CA ASP A 26 19.15 -4.42 8.27
C ASP A 26 17.70 -4.76 7.88
N ALA A 27 16.72 -4.39 8.71
CA ALA A 27 15.31 -4.53 8.37
C ALA A 27 14.92 -3.61 7.21
N MET A 28 15.43 -2.39 7.16
CA MET A 28 15.21 -1.49 6.01
C MET A 28 15.72 -2.11 4.72
N LYS A 29 16.97 -2.61 4.74
CA LYS A 29 17.58 -3.25 3.57
C LYS A 29 16.77 -4.47 3.11
N ALA A 30 16.33 -5.31 4.03
CA ALA A 30 15.53 -6.51 3.71
C ALA A 30 14.20 -6.14 3.03
N LEU A 31 13.46 -5.17 3.58
CA LEU A 31 12.18 -4.73 3.03
C LEU A 31 12.33 -4.04 1.66
N HIS A 32 13.39 -3.24 1.47
CA HIS A 32 13.70 -2.67 0.16
C HIS A 32 14.09 -3.74 -0.86
N THR A 33 14.93 -4.70 -0.48
CA THR A 33 15.31 -5.82 -1.34
C THR A 33 14.06 -6.60 -1.80
N LEU A 34 13.13 -6.87 -0.88
CA LEU A 34 11.86 -7.52 -1.24
C LEU A 34 11.05 -6.68 -2.23
N GLY A 35 10.95 -5.36 -2.02
CA GLY A 35 10.27 -4.45 -2.94
C GLY A 35 10.91 -4.43 -4.34
N ASP A 36 12.25 -4.40 -4.41
CA ASP A 36 12.98 -4.40 -5.69
C ASP A 36 12.79 -5.71 -6.47
N LEU A 37 12.61 -6.83 -5.79
CA LEU A 37 12.31 -8.12 -6.44
C LEU A 37 10.93 -8.11 -7.09
N THR A 38 9.94 -7.49 -6.48
CA THR A 38 8.58 -7.38 -7.05
C THR A 38 8.55 -6.46 -8.28
N LYS A 39 9.31 -5.35 -8.27
CA LYS A 39 9.46 -4.42 -9.40
C LYS A 39 10.05 -5.05 -10.65
N LYS A 40 10.80 -6.14 -10.53
CA LYS A 40 11.34 -6.88 -11.67
C LYS A 40 10.30 -7.71 -12.41
N ARG A 41 9.15 -7.94 -11.82
CA ARG A 41 8.10 -8.83 -12.33
C ARG A 41 6.81 -8.12 -12.69
N LEU A 42 6.51 -7.00 -12.04
CA LEU A 42 5.25 -6.28 -12.21
C LEU A 42 5.50 -4.83 -12.63
N PRO A 43 4.60 -4.27 -13.46
CA PRO A 43 4.66 -2.87 -13.83
C PRO A 43 4.58 -1.95 -12.60
N GLU A 44 5.40 -0.89 -12.58
CA GLU A 44 5.46 0.05 -11.47
C GLU A 44 4.10 0.71 -11.21
N LYS A 45 3.35 1.07 -12.24
CA LYS A 45 1.98 1.61 -12.10
C LYS A 45 1.07 0.67 -11.32
N LEU A 46 1.07 -0.62 -11.65
CA LEU A 46 0.27 -1.62 -10.96
C LEU A 46 0.67 -1.74 -9.48
N LEU A 47 1.97 -1.79 -9.20
CA LEU A 47 2.49 -1.85 -7.83
C LEU A 47 2.06 -0.64 -7.01
N GLU A 48 2.12 0.58 -7.57
CA GLU A 48 1.73 1.79 -6.86
C GLU A 48 0.20 1.85 -6.60
N LEU A 49 -0.64 1.34 -7.50
CA LEU A 49 -2.09 1.19 -7.26
C LEU A 49 -2.37 0.21 -6.11
N VAL A 50 -1.69 -0.94 -6.10
CA VAL A 50 -1.76 -1.95 -5.04
C VAL A 50 -1.31 -1.37 -3.69
N HIS A 51 -0.17 -0.70 -3.67
CA HIS A 51 0.37 -0.06 -2.47
C HIS A 51 -0.56 1.04 -1.94
N LEU A 52 -1.09 1.89 -2.83
CA LEU A 52 -2.05 2.91 -2.46
C LEU A 52 -3.32 2.30 -1.86
N ARG A 53 -3.88 1.25 -2.50
CA ARG A 53 -5.11 0.63 -2.00
C ARG A 53 -4.93 -0.02 -0.63
N ALA A 54 -3.89 -0.79 -0.43
CA ALA A 54 -3.56 -1.36 0.89
C ALA A 54 -3.40 -0.27 1.95
N SER A 55 -2.73 0.83 1.59
CA SER A 55 -2.49 1.97 2.49
C SER A 55 -3.76 2.72 2.86
N GLN A 56 -4.71 2.87 1.93
CA GLN A 56 -6.04 3.43 2.20
C GLN A 56 -6.83 2.56 3.20
N ILE A 57 -6.79 1.24 3.03
CA ILE A 57 -7.47 0.28 3.92
C ILE A 57 -6.87 0.35 5.32
N ASN A 58 -5.55 0.37 5.44
CA ASN A 58 -4.83 0.39 6.71
C ASN A 58 -4.78 1.78 7.37
N GLY A 59 -5.19 2.85 6.68
CA GLY A 59 -5.15 4.21 7.21
C GLY A 59 -3.73 4.76 7.40
N CYS A 60 -2.75 4.32 6.60
CA CYS A 60 -1.37 4.80 6.67
C CYS A 60 -1.23 6.15 5.97
N SER A 61 -1.29 7.25 6.72
CA SER A 61 -1.28 8.60 6.17
C SER A 61 -0.05 8.92 5.33
N VAL A 62 1.15 8.56 5.80
CA VAL A 62 2.40 8.77 5.05
C VAL A 62 2.44 7.97 3.75
N CYS A 63 1.89 6.74 3.75
CA CYS A 63 1.85 5.91 2.55
C CYS A 63 0.81 6.41 1.55
N VAL A 64 -0.36 6.86 2.02
CA VAL A 64 -1.41 7.46 1.17
C VAL A 64 -0.93 8.78 0.54
N ASP A 65 -0.06 9.53 1.21
CA ASP A 65 0.59 10.72 0.63
C ASP A 65 1.68 10.37 -0.39
N MET A 66 2.45 9.32 -0.15
CA MET A 66 3.63 8.95 -0.92
C MET A 66 3.28 8.21 -2.23
N HIS A 67 2.47 7.15 -2.16
CA HIS A 67 2.22 6.27 -3.32
C HIS A 67 1.56 6.98 -4.51
N PRO A 68 0.61 7.92 -4.35
CA PRO A 68 0.12 8.69 -5.50
C PRO A 68 1.22 9.50 -6.20
N LYS A 69 2.18 10.05 -5.45
CA LYS A 69 3.30 10.82 -6.04
C LYS A 69 4.22 9.90 -6.85
N LEU A 70 4.51 8.69 -6.35
CA LEU A 70 5.29 7.69 -7.07
C LEU A 70 4.55 7.19 -8.30
N ALA A 71 3.26 6.88 -8.19
CA ALA A 71 2.42 6.49 -9.31
C ALA A 71 2.40 7.55 -10.43
N LYS A 72 2.29 8.83 -10.07
CA LYS A 72 2.37 9.93 -11.05
C LYS A 72 3.71 9.98 -11.76
N ARG A 73 4.82 9.73 -11.08
CA ARG A 73 6.14 9.62 -11.72
C ARG A 73 6.23 8.44 -12.68
N ALA A 74 5.54 7.35 -12.36
CA ALA A 74 5.40 6.20 -13.26
C ALA A 74 4.41 6.47 -14.41
N GLY A 75 3.81 7.67 -14.51
CA GLY A 75 2.89 8.08 -15.56
C GLY A 75 1.43 7.74 -15.30
N GLU A 76 1.03 7.57 -14.04
CA GLU A 76 -0.38 7.41 -13.65
C GLU A 76 -1.13 8.73 -13.67
N THR A 77 -2.45 8.71 -13.85
CA THR A 77 -3.29 9.91 -13.92
C THR A 77 -3.99 10.20 -12.60
N ASP A 78 -4.32 11.48 -12.36
CA ASP A 78 -5.05 11.90 -11.17
C ASP A 78 -6.45 11.26 -11.09
N GLU A 79 -7.14 11.14 -12.23
CA GLU A 79 -8.47 10.52 -12.31
C GLU A 79 -8.46 9.09 -11.79
N ARG A 80 -7.48 8.29 -12.20
CA ARG A 80 -7.33 6.91 -11.76
C ARG A 80 -6.95 6.84 -10.29
N LEU A 81 -6.02 7.68 -9.84
CA LEU A 81 -5.59 7.72 -8.43
C LEU A 81 -6.72 8.11 -7.48
N PHE A 82 -7.55 9.08 -7.85
CA PHE A 82 -8.73 9.47 -7.05
C PHE A 82 -9.79 8.37 -7.00
N ALA A 83 -9.88 7.55 -8.06
CA ALA A 83 -10.86 6.47 -8.16
C ALA A 83 -10.44 5.16 -7.47
N VAL A 84 -9.17 5.01 -7.04
CA VAL A 84 -8.67 3.74 -6.45
C VAL A 84 -9.51 3.28 -5.26
N ALA A 85 -10.00 4.19 -4.43
CA ALA A 85 -10.83 3.81 -3.28
C ALA A 85 -12.18 3.17 -3.69
N ALA A 86 -12.70 3.54 -4.87
CA ALA A 86 -13.97 3.07 -5.46
C ALA A 86 -13.75 2.33 -6.80
N TRP A 87 -12.63 1.66 -6.95
CA TRP A 87 -12.17 1.06 -8.19
C TRP A 87 -13.19 0.10 -8.84
N ARG A 88 -14.05 -0.54 -8.04
CA ARG A 88 -15.05 -1.50 -8.56
C ARG A 88 -16.07 -0.86 -9.48
N GLU A 89 -16.44 0.38 -9.22
CA GLU A 89 -17.42 1.14 -9.99
C GLU A 89 -16.78 2.06 -11.04
N ALA A 90 -15.48 2.31 -10.93
CA ALA A 90 -14.75 3.17 -11.86
C ALA A 90 -14.40 2.43 -13.17
N PRO A 91 -14.61 3.03 -14.35
CA PRO A 91 -14.35 2.37 -15.64
C PRO A 91 -12.86 2.39 -16.07
N TYR A 92 -11.96 2.85 -15.20
CA TYR A 92 -10.58 3.18 -15.55
C TYR A 92 -9.59 2.03 -15.42
N PHE A 93 -9.97 0.93 -14.78
CA PHE A 93 -9.06 -0.15 -14.42
C PHE A 93 -9.26 -1.37 -15.34
N SER A 94 -8.13 -1.90 -15.84
CA SER A 94 -8.12 -3.14 -16.61
C SER A 94 -8.52 -4.36 -15.76
N GLU A 95 -8.83 -5.48 -16.40
CA GLU A 95 -9.15 -6.73 -15.70
C GLU A 95 -8.00 -7.18 -14.78
N ALA A 96 -6.74 -7.05 -15.22
CA ALA A 96 -5.57 -7.38 -14.41
C ALA A 96 -5.44 -6.46 -13.18
N GLU A 97 -5.66 -5.15 -13.36
CA GLU A 97 -5.65 -4.20 -12.25
C GLU A 97 -6.79 -4.46 -11.26
N ARG A 98 -7.98 -4.78 -11.76
CA ARG A 98 -9.14 -5.15 -10.94
C ARG A 98 -8.88 -6.41 -10.12
N ALA A 99 -8.28 -7.43 -10.73
CA ALA A 99 -7.90 -8.66 -10.05
C ALA A 99 -6.84 -8.39 -8.96
N ALA A 100 -5.81 -7.58 -9.26
CA ALA A 100 -4.79 -7.18 -8.31
C ALA A 100 -5.37 -6.38 -7.13
N LEU A 101 -6.28 -5.43 -7.40
CA LEU A 101 -6.93 -4.63 -6.35
C LEU A 101 -7.87 -5.48 -5.48
N ALA A 102 -8.60 -6.45 -6.06
CA ALA A 102 -9.42 -7.39 -5.31
C ALA A 102 -8.57 -8.26 -4.37
N LEU A 103 -7.45 -8.82 -4.88
CA LEU A 103 -6.52 -9.60 -4.08
C LEU A 103 -5.85 -8.74 -3.00
N THR A 104 -5.52 -7.48 -3.31
CA THR A 104 -4.97 -6.53 -2.33
C THR A 104 -5.92 -6.30 -1.17
N GLU A 105 -7.20 -6.10 -1.43
CA GLU A 105 -8.20 -5.93 -0.36
C GLU A 105 -8.35 -7.18 0.49
N ALA A 106 -8.40 -8.35 -0.13
CA ALA A 106 -8.51 -9.63 0.56
C ALA A 106 -7.31 -9.88 1.48
N LEU A 107 -6.08 -9.76 0.96
CA LEU A 107 -4.84 -9.97 1.72
C LEU A 107 -4.57 -8.87 2.78
N THR A 108 -5.14 -7.69 2.62
CA THR A 108 -5.01 -6.62 3.62
C THR A 108 -5.99 -6.79 4.78
N ARG A 109 -7.16 -7.40 4.53
CA ARG A 109 -8.26 -7.58 5.49
C ARG A 109 -8.44 -9.04 5.92
N LEU A 110 -7.35 -9.72 6.25
CA LEU A 110 -7.38 -11.17 6.57
C LEU A 110 -8.35 -11.52 7.70
N SER A 111 -8.53 -10.63 8.68
CA SER A 111 -9.38 -10.87 9.85
C SER A 111 -10.88 -10.62 9.62
N ASP A 112 -11.27 -10.04 8.47
CA ASP A 112 -12.64 -9.60 8.25
C ASP A 112 -13.60 -10.76 7.93
N ARG A 113 -13.06 -11.93 7.56
CA ARG A 113 -13.85 -13.12 7.19
C ARG A 113 -13.11 -14.42 7.48
N ALA A 114 -13.85 -15.51 7.61
CA ALA A 114 -13.29 -16.84 7.90
C ALA A 114 -12.43 -17.39 6.75
N ASP A 115 -12.81 -17.09 5.49
CA ASP A 115 -12.01 -17.34 4.29
C ASP A 115 -11.52 -16.00 3.74
N PRO A 116 -10.26 -15.59 4.05
CA PRO A 116 -9.77 -14.29 3.68
C PRO A 116 -9.60 -14.08 2.17
N VAL A 117 -9.24 -15.15 1.43
CA VAL A 117 -9.02 -15.12 -0.02
C VAL A 117 -9.88 -16.19 -0.70
N PRO A 118 -11.19 -15.92 -0.89
CA PRO A 118 -12.08 -16.87 -1.54
C PRO A 118 -11.62 -17.22 -2.95
N ASP A 119 -11.98 -18.43 -3.42
CA ASP A 119 -11.61 -18.93 -4.74
C ASP A 119 -11.99 -17.96 -5.88
N GLU A 120 -13.09 -17.20 -5.75
CA GLU A 120 -13.46 -16.21 -6.76
C GLU A 120 -12.41 -15.12 -6.92
N ILE A 121 -11.81 -14.64 -5.81
CA ILE A 121 -10.76 -13.63 -5.84
C ILE A 121 -9.46 -14.24 -6.34
N TRP A 122 -9.12 -15.44 -5.86
CA TRP A 122 -7.93 -16.15 -6.30
C TRP A 122 -7.95 -16.40 -7.82
N ASN A 123 -9.03 -17.00 -8.33
CA ASN A 123 -9.16 -17.37 -9.73
C ASN A 123 -9.15 -16.16 -10.67
N LEU A 124 -9.64 -14.98 -10.22
CA LEU A 124 -9.50 -13.73 -10.98
C LEU A 124 -8.03 -13.33 -11.14
N ALA A 125 -7.23 -13.45 -10.09
CA ALA A 125 -5.81 -13.10 -10.14
C ALA A 125 -5.01 -14.16 -10.94
N ASP A 126 -5.25 -15.45 -10.69
CA ASP A 126 -4.59 -16.57 -11.38
C ASP A 126 -4.83 -16.53 -12.91
N LYS A 127 -5.99 -16.06 -13.35
CA LYS A 127 -6.28 -15.86 -14.77
C LYS A 127 -5.49 -14.72 -15.43
N GLN A 128 -5.08 -13.71 -14.68
CA GLN A 128 -4.47 -12.48 -15.21
C GLN A 128 -2.95 -12.46 -15.10
N PHE A 129 -2.38 -13.22 -14.18
CA PHE A 129 -0.95 -13.21 -13.85
C PHE A 129 -0.39 -14.62 -13.98
N ASP A 130 0.82 -14.74 -14.54
CA ASP A 130 1.54 -16.01 -14.43
C ASP A 130 1.97 -16.28 -12.98
N GLU A 131 2.43 -17.51 -12.69
CA GLU A 131 2.81 -17.92 -11.33
C GLU A 131 3.87 -17.00 -10.71
N ALA A 132 4.84 -16.53 -11.48
CA ALA A 132 5.90 -15.65 -10.98
C ALA A 132 5.41 -14.22 -10.73
N GLU A 133 4.53 -13.72 -11.59
CA GLU A 133 3.85 -12.43 -11.42
C GLU A 133 2.89 -12.45 -10.23
N LEU A 134 2.09 -13.52 -10.09
CA LEU A 134 1.18 -13.69 -8.97
C LEU A 134 1.92 -13.79 -7.64
N ALA A 135 3.02 -14.55 -7.59
CA ALA A 135 3.89 -14.60 -6.43
C ALA A 135 4.48 -13.22 -6.09
N ALA A 136 4.92 -12.45 -7.09
CA ALA A 136 5.41 -11.09 -6.89
C ALA A 136 4.32 -10.16 -6.38
N LEU A 137 3.08 -10.28 -6.87
CA LEU A 137 1.93 -9.51 -6.41
C LEU A 137 1.61 -9.79 -4.93
N ILE A 138 1.58 -11.06 -4.53
CA ILE A 138 1.37 -11.46 -3.13
C ILE A 138 2.48 -10.88 -2.23
N LEU A 139 3.74 -11.00 -2.65
CA LEU A 139 4.89 -10.44 -1.93
C LEU A 139 4.81 -8.90 -1.83
N ALA A 140 4.40 -8.20 -2.89
CA ALA A 140 4.22 -6.75 -2.86
C ALA A 140 3.13 -6.33 -1.87
N ILE A 141 1.98 -7.03 -1.86
CA ILE A 141 0.89 -6.78 -0.92
C ILE A 141 1.35 -7.05 0.52
N ALA A 142 2.07 -8.15 0.77
CA ALA A 142 2.61 -8.46 2.09
C ALA A 142 3.59 -7.37 2.56
N ASN A 143 4.52 -6.95 1.69
CA ASN A 143 5.52 -5.94 2.00
C ASN A 143 4.89 -4.58 2.33
N ILE A 144 3.93 -4.09 1.53
CA ILE A 144 3.26 -2.83 1.85
C ILE A 144 2.48 -2.91 3.16
N ASN A 145 1.89 -4.04 3.49
CA ASN A 145 1.24 -4.26 4.76
C ASN A 145 2.22 -4.22 5.95
N VAL A 146 3.47 -4.67 5.79
CA VAL A 146 4.54 -4.47 6.79
C VAL A 146 4.81 -2.98 6.97
N TRP A 147 5.08 -2.24 5.88
CA TRP A 147 5.31 -0.80 5.94
C TRP A 147 4.17 -0.02 6.58
N ASN A 148 2.92 -0.33 6.22
CA ASN A 148 1.74 0.31 6.80
C ASN A 148 1.70 0.11 8.33
N ARG A 149 1.95 -1.12 8.82
CA ARG A 149 1.96 -1.44 10.25
C ARG A 149 3.05 -0.69 11.00
N LEU A 150 4.27 -0.65 10.45
CA LEU A 150 5.39 0.08 11.05
C LEU A 150 5.07 1.59 11.15
N ASN A 151 4.63 2.20 10.05
CA ASN A 151 4.30 3.62 9.99
C ASN A 151 3.14 3.98 10.95
N CYS A 152 2.07 3.20 10.96
CA CYS A 152 0.92 3.43 11.84
C CYS A 152 1.28 3.26 13.31
N ALA A 153 2.07 2.23 13.66
CA ALA A 153 2.49 1.96 15.04
C ALA A 153 3.24 3.15 15.65
N VAL A 154 4.17 3.75 14.89
CA VAL A 154 4.96 4.88 15.39
C VAL A 154 4.34 6.24 15.10
N ARG A 155 3.19 6.31 14.43
CA ARG A 155 2.58 7.56 13.95
C ARG A 155 3.55 8.37 13.10
N GLN A 156 4.13 7.73 12.08
CA GLN A 156 5.06 8.39 11.18
C GLN A 156 4.40 9.61 10.52
N PRO A 157 4.96 10.82 10.64
CA PRO A 157 4.37 12.02 10.06
C PRO A 157 4.38 12.00 8.54
N VAL A 158 3.34 12.55 7.92
CA VAL A 158 3.28 12.81 6.48
C VAL A 158 4.44 13.72 6.07
N GLY A 159 5.07 13.44 4.92
CA GLY A 159 6.24 14.19 4.43
C GLY A 159 7.57 13.83 5.08
N ALA A 160 7.60 12.87 6.03
CA ALA A 160 8.85 12.40 6.62
C ALA A 160 9.74 11.65 5.60
N TRP A 161 9.14 10.99 4.64
CA TRP A 161 9.82 10.34 3.51
C TRP A 161 9.77 11.28 2.29
N LYS A 162 10.91 11.74 1.85
CA LYS A 162 11.00 12.53 0.60
C LYS A 162 10.98 11.55 -0.58
N VAL A 163 10.03 11.72 -1.45
CA VAL A 163 9.87 10.99 -2.72
C VAL A 163 10.09 11.93 -3.89
#